data_fadedbdcde0995cbcfb2f31bda50d661
#
_entry.id   fadedbdcde0995cbcfb2f31bda50d661
#
_cell.length_a   1.000
_cell.length_b   1.000
_cell.length_c   1.000
_cell.angle_alpha   90.00
_cell.angle_beta   90.00
_cell.angle_gamma   90.00
#
_symmetry.space_group_name_H-M   'P 1'
#
loop_
_entity.id
_entity.type
_entity.pdbx_description
1 polymer ?
#
loop_
_entity_poly.entity_id
_entity_poly.type
_entity_poly.pdbx_seq_one_letter_code
_entity_poly.pdbx_strand_id
1 'polypeptide(L)'
;DLIGMVEAYASGLGEFYVDQIKHADAILINHIDAEEEEPEEIAEGWKVLKRLNTKALKSEDAREVLKSVMESGSVDQNLQIEGDTLIKYLGADAFVEVPDGIQIIADSAFEYCMEVQEVHLPDSVERIGKHAFQGSGIKKIHLPESIKTIDIYAFSGTPLEYIELPENLQKLGHSAFRYCRMLKKAKFPEHLVEIPHDTFNDCGKLREVILPHDTEVIGAHAFSGCAALEQVDLPESVKRIEEGAFVTCVSLEKVHLPKGLEVVERKVFYRCTNLKELHFPKRVTEF
;
A
#
# COMPACT_ATOMS: atom_id res chain seq x y z
N ASP A 1 -23.68 -4.57 16.18
CA ASP A 1 -25.00 -3.95 16.15
C ASP A 1 -25.18 -3.27 14.78
N LEU A 2 -25.98 -3.92 13.90
CA LEU A 2 -26.25 -3.49 12.53
C LEU A 2 -26.82 -2.06 12.47
N ILE A 3 -27.67 -1.70 13.44
CA ILE A 3 -28.31 -0.38 13.50
C ILE A 3 -27.28 0.69 13.81
N GLY A 4 -26.46 0.47 14.84
CA GLY A 4 -25.40 1.40 15.23
C GLY A 4 -24.35 1.56 14.13
N MET A 5 -24.05 0.49 13.40
CA MET A 5 -23.14 0.52 12.26
C MET A 5 -23.71 1.32 11.08
N VAL A 6 -24.97 1.06 10.68
CA VAL A 6 -25.61 1.80 9.60
C VAL A 6 -25.83 3.27 9.95
N GLU A 7 -26.22 3.59 11.21
CA GLU A 7 -26.37 4.98 11.68
C GLU A 7 -25.02 5.70 11.81
N ALA A 8 -23.97 5.03 12.30
CA ALA A 8 -22.62 5.58 12.36
C ALA A 8 -22.04 5.83 10.97
N TYR A 9 -22.22 4.91 10.05
CA TYR A 9 -21.82 5.08 8.65
C TYR A 9 -22.63 6.18 7.97
N ALA A 10 -23.94 6.21 8.12
CA ALA A 10 -24.80 7.23 7.54
C ALA A 10 -24.52 8.64 8.11
N SER A 11 -24.12 8.76 9.38
CA SER A 11 -23.80 10.05 10.02
C SER A 11 -22.35 10.49 9.86
N GLY A 12 -21.41 9.56 9.65
CA GLY A 12 -19.97 9.85 9.62
C GLY A 12 -19.35 9.98 8.22
N LEU A 13 -19.99 9.44 7.19
CA LEU A 13 -19.40 9.32 5.84
C LEU A 13 -19.89 10.39 4.84
N GLY A 14 -20.74 11.32 5.27
CA GLY A 14 -21.24 12.39 4.41
C GLY A 14 -22.19 11.94 3.29
N GLU A 15 -22.65 12.91 2.49
CA GLU A 15 -23.67 12.69 1.45
C GLU A 15 -23.31 11.63 0.39
N PHE A 16 -22.01 11.44 0.13
CA PHE A 16 -21.53 10.51 -0.90
C PHE A 16 -21.91 9.05 -0.64
N TYR A 17 -21.70 8.56 0.59
CA TYR A 17 -22.04 7.17 0.95
C TYR A 17 -23.52 6.95 1.08
N VAL A 18 -24.26 7.94 1.61
CA VAL A 18 -25.73 7.91 1.65
C VAL A 18 -26.31 7.81 0.22
N ASP A 19 -25.68 8.49 -0.74
CA ASP A 19 -26.10 8.45 -2.15
C ASP A 19 -25.80 7.08 -2.78
N GLN A 20 -24.65 6.48 -2.50
CA GLN A 20 -24.33 5.12 -2.96
C GLN A 20 -25.28 4.07 -2.39
N ILE A 21 -25.60 4.12 -1.10
CA ILE A 21 -26.59 3.22 -0.47
C ILE A 21 -27.99 3.38 -1.14
N LYS A 22 -28.40 4.61 -1.44
CA LYS A 22 -29.69 4.89 -2.09
C LYS A 22 -29.81 4.35 -3.51
N HIS A 23 -28.69 4.28 -4.24
CA HIS A 23 -28.64 3.89 -5.66
C HIS A 23 -28.17 2.45 -5.88
N ALA A 24 -27.70 1.76 -4.85
CA ALA A 24 -27.31 0.35 -4.96
C ALA A 24 -28.50 -0.55 -5.35
N ASP A 25 -28.31 -1.43 -6.32
CA ASP A 25 -29.31 -2.42 -6.68
C ASP A 25 -29.42 -3.54 -5.63
N ALA A 26 -28.35 -3.79 -4.87
CA ALA A 26 -28.32 -4.63 -3.68
C ALA A 26 -27.35 -4.02 -2.64
N ILE A 27 -27.67 -4.15 -1.35
CA ILE A 27 -26.80 -3.78 -0.26
C ILE A 27 -26.27 -5.07 0.35
N LEU A 28 -24.97 -5.27 0.23
CA LEU A 28 -24.28 -6.40 0.88
C LEU A 28 -24.03 -6.06 2.34
N ILE A 29 -24.51 -6.91 3.25
CA ILE A 29 -24.23 -6.79 4.68
C ILE A 29 -23.30 -7.94 5.04
N ASN A 30 -22.02 -7.66 5.14
CA ASN A 30 -21.02 -8.61 5.63
C ASN A 30 -21.08 -8.66 7.16
N HIS A 31 -20.95 -9.85 7.72
CA HIS A 31 -20.92 -10.16 9.16
C HIS A 31 -22.18 -9.73 9.96
N ILE A 32 -23.29 -10.40 9.69
CA ILE A 32 -24.29 -10.61 10.71
C ILE A 32 -24.10 -12.07 11.17
N ASP A 33 -23.56 -12.25 12.36
CA ASP A 33 -23.70 -13.53 13.06
C ASP A 33 -25.15 -13.68 13.47
N ALA A 34 -25.94 -14.32 12.59
CA ALA A 34 -27.37 -14.48 12.75
C ALA A 34 -27.76 -15.34 13.99
N GLU A 35 -26.78 -15.92 14.65
CA GLU A 35 -26.95 -16.69 15.90
C GLU A 35 -26.84 -15.85 17.17
N GLU A 36 -26.27 -14.63 17.10
CA GLU A 36 -26.07 -13.76 18.26
C GLU A 36 -26.96 -12.53 18.32
N GLU A 37 -27.67 -12.16 17.22
CA GLU A 37 -28.55 -11.00 17.21
C GLU A 37 -30.03 -11.39 17.44
N GLU A 38 -30.69 -10.67 18.32
CA GLU A 38 -32.10 -10.82 18.60
C GLU A 38 -32.97 -10.48 17.37
N PRO A 39 -34.07 -11.18 17.09
CA PRO A 39 -34.93 -10.96 15.92
C PRO A 39 -35.46 -9.52 15.78
N GLU A 40 -35.57 -8.77 16.89
CA GLU A 40 -36.00 -7.37 16.88
C GLU A 40 -34.93 -6.42 16.34
N GLU A 41 -33.64 -6.68 16.62
CA GLU A 41 -32.51 -5.86 16.12
C GLU A 41 -32.34 -6.00 14.61
N ILE A 42 -32.51 -7.23 14.11
CA ILE A 42 -32.53 -7.50 12.66
C ILE A 42 -33.68 -6.75 11.99
N ALA A 43 -34.86 -6.76 12.58
CA ALA A 43 -36.05 -6.07 12.05
C ALA A 43 -35.86 -4.54 12.01
N GLU A 44 -35.17 -3.97 12.99
CA GLU A 44 -34.90 -2.52 13.04
C GLU A 44 -33.83 -2.13 12.01
N GLY A 45 -32.77 -2.92 11.85
CA GLY A 45 -31.77 -2.76 10.77
C GLY A 45 -32.44 -2.74 9.39
N TRP A 46 -33.39 -3.62 9.15
CA TRP A 46 -34.19 -3.64 7.91
C TRP A 46 -35.03 -2.38 7.70
N LYS A 47 -35.55 -1.76 8.76
CA LYS A 47 -36.28 -0.48 8.63
C LYS A 47 -35.38 0.65 8.18
N VAL A 48 -34.14 0.70 8.69
CA VAL A 48 -33.13 1.70 8.30
C VAL A 48 -32.72 1.50 6.86
N LEU A 49 -32.41 0.27 6.43
CA LEU A 49 -32.07 -0.04 5.05
C LEU A 49 -33.22 0.27 4.09
N LYS A 50 -34.47 -0.03 4.45
CA LYS A 50 -35.64 0.36 3.68
C LYS A 50 -35.81 1.86 3.50
N ARG A 51 -35.42 2.67 4.49
CA ARG A 51 -35.44 4.14 4.37
C ARG A 51 -34.37 4.66 3.40
N LEU A 52 -33.19 4.00 3.37
CA LEU A 52 -32.09 4.41 2.54
C LEU A 52 -32.19 3.92 1.09
N ASN A 53 -32.73 2.71 0.86
CA ASN A 53 -32.92 2.16 -0.49
C ASN A 53 -34.31 1.53 -0.68
N THR A 54 -35.24 2.34 -1.15
CA THR A 54 -36.63 1.90 -1.41
C THR A 54 -36.78 1.04 -2.67
N LYS A 55 -35.78 0.95 -3.52
CA LYS A 55 -35.83 0.20 -4.79
C LYS A 55 -35.34 -1.25 -4.62
N ALA A 56 -34.22 -1.46 -3.94
CA ALA A 56 -33.61 -2.78 -3.76
C ALA A 56 -34.44 -3.74 -2.89
N LEU A 57 -35.29 -3.22 -2.00
CA LEU A 57 -35.99 -4.01 -0.97
C LEU A 57 -37.48 -4.24 -1.24
N LYS A 58 -37.93 -4.05 -2.48
CA LYS A 58 -39.36 -4.22 -2.84
C LYS A 58 -39.78 -5.66 -3.12
N SER A 59 -38.87 -6.62 -3.22
CA SER A 59 -39.19 -8.01 -3.51
C SER A 59 -38.97 -8.93 -2.30
N GLU A 60 -39.85 -9.93 -2.14
CA GLU A 60 -39.63 -11.03 -1.19
C GLU A 60 -38.36 -11.81 -1.56
N ASP A 61 -37.99 -11.83 -2.84
CA ASP A 61 -36.77 -12.42 -3.37
C ASP A 61 -35.49 -11.75 -2.78
N ALA A 62 -35.53 -10.46 -2.41
CA ALA A 62 -34.39 -9.79 -1.80
C ALA A 62 -33.97 -10.39 -0.45
N ARG A 63 -34.95 -10.93 0.32
CA ARG A 63 -34.68 -11.66 1.56
C ARG A 63 -34.03 -13.02 1.32
N GLU A 64 -34.47 -13.75 0.29
CA GLU A 64 -33.86 -15.02 -0.10
C GLU A 64 -32.47 -14.82 -0.68
N VAL A 65 -32.27 -13.78 -1.51
CA VAL A 65 -30.96 -13.41 -2.05
C VAL A 65 -30.00 -13.01 -0.92
N LEU A 66 -30.43 -12.17 0.02
CA LEU A 66 -29.63 -11.80 1.19
C LEU A 66 -29.31 -13.00 2.08
N LYS A 67 -30.29 -13.87 2.31
CA LYS A 67 -30.07 -15.09 3.08
C LYS A 67 -29.11 -16.04 2.37
N SER A 68 -29.24 -16.20 1.05
CA SER A 68 -28.32 -16.99 0.21
C SER A 68 -26.90 -16.40 0.19
N VAL A 69 -26.77 -15.08 0.14
CA VAL A 69 -25.48 -14.37 0.20
C VAL A 69 -24.84 -14.51 1.59
N MET A 70 -25.62 -14.41 2.66
CA MET A 70 -25.15 -14.61 4.04
C MET A 70 -24.74 -16.08 4.31
N GLU A 71 -25.48 -17.06 3.74
CA GLU A 71 -25.17 -18.48 3.87
C GLU A 71 -24.00 -18.94 2.97
N SER A 72 -23.74 -18.23 1.85
CA SER A 72 -22.67 -18.58 0.92
C SER A 72 -21.32 -17.96 1.26
N GLY A 73 -21.26 -17.02 2.23
CA GLY A 73 -20.07 -16.20 2.50
C GLY A 73 -19.55 -15.67 1.17
N SER A 74 -20.10 -14.57 0.64
CA SER A 74 -19.75 -14.14 -0.72
C SER A 74 -18.27 -13.81 -0.83
N VAL A 75 -17.50 -14.78 -1.25
CA VAL A 75 -16.19 -14.52 -1.84
C VAL A 75 -16.50 -13.68 -3.07
N ASP A 76 -15.95 -12.46 -3.12
CA ASP A 76 -16.05 -11.62 -4.32
C ASP A 76 -15.65 -12.48 -5.52
N GLN A 77 -16.60 -12.69 -6.47
CA GLN A 77 -16.37 -13.55 -7.64
C GLN A 77 -15.16 -13.08 -8.48
N ASN A 78 -14.71 -11.86 -8.24
CA ASN A 78 -13.52 -11.27 -8.86
C ASN A 78 -12.21 -11.66 -8.16
N LEU A 79 -12.26 -12.27 -6.98
CA LEU A 79 -11.08 -12.74 -6.25
C LEU A 79 -10.88 -14.24 -6.47
N GLN A 80 -9.85 -14.60 -7.22
CA GLN A 80 -9.42 -16.00 -7.32
C GLN A 80 -8.55 -16.34 -6.12
N ILE A 81 -9.08 -17.19 -5.23
CA ILE A 81 -8.44 -17.58 -3.97
C ILE A 81 -8.20 -19.08 -3.97
N GLU A 82 -7.01 -19.49 -3.51
CA GLU A 82 -6.64 -20.88 -3.26
C GLU A 82 -6.04 -21.01 -1.85
N GLY A 83 -6.78 -21.65 -0.94
CA GLY A 83 -6.40 -21.76 0.47
C GLY A 83 -6.32 -20.38 1.13
N ASP A 84 -5.16 -20.01 1.64
CA ASP A 84 -4.85 -18.71 2.26
C ASP A 84 -4.21 -17.70 1.29
N THR A 85 -4.27 -17.96 -0.01
CA THR A 85 -3.57 -17.18 -1.04
C THR A 85 -4.56 -16.55 -2.02
N LEU A 86 -4.50 -15.23 -2.16
CA LEU A 86 -5.15 -14.51 -3.25
C LEU A 86 -4.30 -14.62 -4.51
N ILE A 87 -4.74 -15.46 -5.44
CA ILE A 87 -3.99 -15.76 -6.68
C ILE A 87 -4.13 -14.63 -7.70
N LYS A 88 -5.36 -14.13 -7.92
CA LYS A 88 -5.63 -13.12 -8.94
C LYS A 88 -6.90 -12.32 -8.64
N TYR A 89 -6.85 -11.03 -8.92
CA TYR A 89 -8.03 -10.19 -9.05
C TYR A 89 -8.44 -10.12 -10.52
N LEU A 90 -9.73 -10.35 -10.78
CA LEU A 90 -10.30 -10.43 -12.13
C LEU A 90 -11.31 -9.32 -12.41
N GLY A 91 -11.60 -8.47 -11.41
CA GLY A 91 -12.59 -7.40 -11.50
C GLY A 91 -12.02 -6.08 -12.01
N ALA A 92 -12.86 -5.05 -11.93
CA ALA A 92 -12.54 -3.67 -12.32
C ALA A 92 -13.05 -2.65 -11.28
N ASP A 93 -13.26 -3.08 -10.05
CA ASP A 93 -13.75 -2.23 -8.97
C ASP A 93 -12.64 -1.27 -8.52
N ALA A 94 -13.04 -0.03 -8.20
CA ALA A 94 -12.10 0.96 -7.69
C ALA A 94 -11.62 0.67 -6.26
N PHE A 95 -12.44 -0.05 -5.50
CA PHE A 95 -12.16 -0.49 -4.13
C PHE A 95 -12.26 -2.01 -4.05
N VAL A 96 -11.27 -2.65 -3.43
CA VAL A 96 -11.23 -4.11 -3.25
C VAL A 96 -10.98 -4.42 -1.79
N GLU A 97 -11.86 -5.23 -1.20
CA GLU A 97 -11.70 -5.80 0.13
C GLU A 97 -11.13 -7.21 0.00
N VAL A 98 -9.96 -7.47 0.57
CA VAL A 98 -9.37 -8.81 0.62
C VAL A 98 -9.91 -9.53 1.86
N PRO A 99 -10.51 -10.74 1.72
CA PRO A 99 -11.13 -11.43 2.84
C PRO A 99 -10.16 -11.78 3.96
N ASP A 100 -10.68 -11.85 5.18
CA ASP A 100 -9.94 -12.35 6.36
C ASP A 100 -9.41 -13.77 6.11
N GLY A 101 -8.24 -14.06 6.71
CA GLY A 101 -7.57 -15.34 6.57
C GLY A 101 -6.63 -15.45 5.37
N ILE A 102 -6.65 -14.49 4.43
CA ILE A 102 -5.64 -14.43 3.36
C ILE A 102 -4.30 -14.02 3.97
N GLN A 103 -3.29 -14.87 3.76
CA GLN A 103 -1.92 -14.63 4.23
C GLN A 103 -0.98 -14.17 3.11
N ILE A 104 -1.30 -14.53 1.86
CA ILE A 104 -0.45 -14.25 0.71
C ILE A 104 -1.24 -13.54 -0.39
N ILE A 105 -0.73 -12.39 -0.82
CA ILE A 105 -1.08 -11.81 -2.11
C ILE A 105 -0.05 -12.37 -3.12
N ALA A 106 -0.51 -13.20 -4.04
CA ALA A 106 0.35 -13.92 -4.96
C ALA A 106 1.12 -13.00 -5.93
N ASP A 107 2.07 -13.57 -6.63
CA ASP A 107 2.79 -12.89 -7.69
C ASP A 107 1.81 -12.41 -8.77
N SER A 108 1.90 -11.15 -9.18
CA SER A 108 1.03 -10.51 -10.19
C SER A 108 -0.48 -10.51 -9.87
N ALA A 109 -0.90 -10.64 -8.61
CA ALA A 109 -2.32 -10.75 -8.24
C ALA A 109 -3.17 -9.55 -8.73
N PHE A 110 -2.66 -8.32 -8.62
CA PHE A 110 -3.29 -7.07 -9.09
C PHE A 110 -2.48 -6.37 -10.18
N GLU A 111 -1.61 -7.10 -10.87
CA GLU A 111 -0.75 -6.51 -11.90
C GLU A 111 -1.59 -5.88 -13.02
N TYR A 112 -1.33 -4.60 -13.32
CA TYR A 112 -2.04 -3.78 -14.31
C TYR A 112 -3.56 -3.62 -14.06
N CYS A 113 -4.05 -3.84 -12.86
CA CYS A 113 -5.43 -3.52 -12.48
C CYS A 113 -5.58 -1.99 -12.36
N MET A 114 -5.68 -1.29 -13.48
CA MET A 114 -5.67 0.19 -13.57
C MET A 114 -6.87 0.84 -12.86
N GLU A 115 -8.01 0.17 -12.80
CA GLU A 115 -9.23 0.68 -12.19
C GLU A 115 -9.20 0.62 -10.66
N VAL A 116 -8.41 -0.29 -10.08
CA VAL A 116 -8.26 -0.45 -8.62
C VAL A 116 -7.51 0.72 -8.05
N GLN A 117 -8.16 1.52 -7.20
CA GLN A 117 -7.59 2.71 -6.57
C GLN A 117 -7.23 2.51 -5.10
N GLU A 118 -7.89 1.59 -4.42
CA GLU A 118 -7.67 1.27 -3.03
C GLU A 118 -7.90 -0.23 -2.78
N VAL A 119 -7.04 -0.84 -1.98
CA VAL A 119 -7.16 -2.24 -1.54
C VAL A 119 -7.02 -2.28 -0.03
N HIS A 120 -7.99 -2.90 0.60
CA HIS A 120 -7.94 -3.24 2.02
C HIS A 120 -7.35 -4.64 2.20
N LEU A 121 -6.26 -4.71 2.93
CA LEU A 121 -5.59 -5.96 3.29
C LEU A 121 -5.94 -6.32 4.74
N PRO A 122 -6.37 -7.55 5.03
CA PRO A 122 -6.62 -7.99 6.40
C PRO A 122 -5.31 -8.16 7.19
N ASP A 123 -5.42 -8.13 8.53
CA ASP A 123 -4.28 -8.32 9.45
C ASP A 123 -3.64 -9.72 9.38
N SER A 124 -4.17 -10.62 8.57
CA SER A 124 -3.59 -11.94 8.31
C SER A 124 -2.54 -11.96 7.19
N VAL A 125 -2.42 -10.88 6.37
CA VAL A 125 -1.48 -10.87 5.24
C VAL A 125 -0.06 -10.76 5.73
N GLU A 126 0.77 -11.75 5.41
CA GLU A 126 2.19 -11.80 5.75
C GLU A 126 3.13 -11.54 4.56
N ARG A 127 2.64 -11.78 3.34
CA ARG A 127 3.46 -11.62 2.12
C ARG A 127 2.72 -10.95 0.98
N ILE A 128 3.40 -9.99 0.34
CA ILE A 128 3.05 -9.42 -0.96
C ILE A 128 4.05 -9.92 -1.99
N GLY A 129 3.55 -10.66 -2.99
CA GLY A 129 4.35 -11.34 -4.02
C GLY A 129 4.98 -10.41 -5.04
N LYS A 130 5.77 -10.99 -5.95
CA LYS A 130 6.43 -10.25 -7.03
C LYS A 130 5.40 -9.64 -7.97
N HIS A 131 5.63 -8.38 -8.35
CA HIS A 131 4.73 -7.65 -9.27
C HIS A 131 3.27 -7.58 -8.78
N ALA A 132 2.97 -7.90 -7.50
CA ALA A 132 1.60 -8.09 -7.02
C ALA A 132 0.67 -6.93 -7.38
N PHE A 133 1.13 -5.69 -7.28
CA PHE A 133 0.40 -4.48 -7.62
C PHE A 133 1.08 -3.66 -8.74
N GLN A 134 2.03 -4.25 -9.47
CA GLN A 134 2.76 -3.50 -10.51
C GLN A 134 1.81 -2.87 -11.51
N GLY A 135 1.99 -1.58 -11.77
CA GLY A 135 1.20 -0.83 -12.76
C GLY A 135 -0.30 -0.74 -12.45
N SER A 136 -0.73 -1.12 -11.24
CA SER A 136 -2.12 -0.92 -10.83
C SER A 136 -2.44 0.55 -10.56
N GLY A 137 -3.73 0.89 -10.48
CA GLY A 137 -4.20 2.25 -10.23
C GLY A 137 -4.17 2.68 -8.76
N ILE A 138 -3.56 1.90 -7.86
CA ILE A 138 -3.60 2.12 -6.41
C ILE A 138 -2.95 3.45 -6.03
N LYS A 139 -3.77 4.32 -5.40
CA LYS A 139 -3.36 5.63 -4.88
C LYS A 139 -3.05 5.60 -3.39
N LYS A 140 -3.71 4.67 -2.67
CA LYS A 140 -3.57 4.48 -1.23
C LYS A 140 -3.62 2.99 -0.92
N ILE A 141 -2.80 2.58 0.02
CA ILE A 141 -2.84 1.24 0.61
C ILE A 141 -2.38 1.35 2.06
N HIS A 142 -3.08 0.66 2.95
CA HIS A 142 -2.61 0.41 4.30
C HIS A 142 -1.97 -0.98 4.33
N LEU A 143 -0.73 -1.04 4.78
CA LEU A 143 0.00 -2.29 4.96
C LEU A 143 -0.11 -2.73 6.42
N PRO A 144 -0.76 -3.85 6.73
CA PRO A 144 -0.88 -4.32 8.11
C PRO A 144 0.47 -4.74 8.70
N GLU A 145 0.60 -4.64 10.02
CA GLU A 145 1.83 -4.98 10.75
C GLU A 145 2.21 -6.48 10.66
N SER A 146 1.32 -7.33 10.20
CA SER A 146 1.59 -8.75 9.91
C SER A 146 2.53 -8.98 8.74
N ILE A 147 2.69 -8.00 7.83
CA ILE A 147 3.50 -8.16 6.62
C ILE A 147 4.99 -8.29 6.97
N LYS A 148 5.57 -9.42 6.60
CA LYS A 148 6.99 -9.75 6.75
C LYS A 148 7.79 -9.58 5.45
N THR A 149 7.12 -9.72 4.30
CA THR A 149 7.79 -9.71 3.00
C THR A 149 7.00 -8.90 1.98
N ILE A 150 7.69 -7.95 1.34
CA ILE A 150 7.26 -7.29 0.11
C ILE A 150 8.28 -7.65 -0.95
N ASP A 151 7.85 -8.35 -1.99
CA ASP A 151 8.76 -8.89 -3.00
C ASP A 151 9.08 -7.88 -4.13
N ILE A 152 9.88 -8.33 -5.07
CA ILE A 152 10.44 -7.56 -6.18
C ILE A 152 9.33 -6.93 -7.04
N TYR A 153 9.45 -5.62 -7.37
CA TYR A 153 8.49 -4.85 -8.17
C TYR A 153 7.06 -4.81 -7.61
N ALA A 154 6.84 -5.17 -6.35
CA ALA A 154 5.49 -5.36 -5.81
C ALA A 154 4.54 -4.18 -6.05
N PHE A 155 5.01 -2.93 -5.97
CA PHE A 155 4.24 -1.70 -6.21
C PHE A 155 4.80 -0.84 -7.35
N SER A 156 5.69 -1.41 -8.18
CA SER A 156 6.32 -0.63 -9.24
C SER A 156 5.29 0.00 -10.19
N GLY A 157 5.47 1.29 -10.50
CA GLY A 157 4.62 2.02 -11.42
C GLY A 157 3.21 2.38 -10.91
N THR A 158 2.94 2.20 -9.62
CA THR A 158 1.67 2.62 -9.02
C THR A 158 1.61 4.13 -8.79
N PRO A 159 0.42 4.76 -8.82
CA PRO A 159 0.25 6.17 -8.50
C PRO A 159 0.14 6.44 -6.99
N LEU A 160 0.75 5.61 -6.14
CA LEU A 160 0.80 5.82 -4.69
C LEU A 160 1.35 7.23 -4.37
N GLU A 161 0.69 7.94 -3.43
CA GLU A 161 1.14 9.24 -2.96
C GLU A 161 1.96 9.18 -1.68
N TYR A 162 1.73 8.18 -0.86
CA TYR A 162 2.38 7.93 0.42
C TYR A 162 2.51 6.43 0.64
N ILE A 163 3.59 6.02 1.28
CA ILE A 163 3.77 4.66 1.79
C ILE A 163 4.43 4.66 3.16
N GLU A 164 3.88 3.89 4.07
CA GLU A 164 4.47 3.53 5.35
C GLU A 164 4.63 2.02 5.38
N LEU A 165 5.87 1.57 5.54
CA LEU A 165 6.20 0.16 5.62
C LEU A 165 6.03 -0.32 7.06
N PRO A 166 5.46 -1.52 7.29
CA PRO A 166 5.18 -2.02 8.63
C PRO A 166 6.47 -2.32 9.42
N GLU A 167 6.44 -2.11 10.73
CA GLU A 167 7.61 -2.30 11.60
C GLU A 167 8.09 -3.76 11.64
N ASN A 168 7.21 -4.73 11.34
CA ASN A 168 7.59 -6.14 11.30
C ASN A 168 8.16 -6.61 9.94
N LEU A 169 8.36 -5.69 8.98
CA LEU A 169 8.88 -6.03 7.65
C LEU A 169 10.33 -6.55 7.74
N GLN A 170 10.54 -7.79 7.33
CA GLN A 170 11.85 -8.46 7.34
C GLN A 170 12.57 -8.40 6.00
N LYS A 171 11.78 -8.35 4.89
CA LYS A 171 12.33 -8.36 3.54
C LYS A 171 11.59 -7.37 2.64
N LEU A 172 12.34 -6.45 2.07
CA LEU A 172 11.92 -5.60 0.97
C LEU A 172 12.66 -6.03 -0.32
N GLY A 173 11.90 -6.33 -1.37
CA GLY A 173 12.46 -6.67 -2.67
C GLY A 173 12.98 -5.44 -3.42
N HIS A 174 13.96 -5.64 -4.28
CA HIS A 174 14.44 -4.56 -5.14
C HIS A 174 13.35 -4.02 -6.05
N SER A 175 13.46 -2.76 -6.45
CA SER A 175 12.51 -2.09 -7.34
C SER A 175 11.06 -2.07 -6.82
N ALA A 176 10.83 -2.32 -5.53
CA ALA A 176 9.48 -2.48 -4.97
C ALA A 176 8.57 -1.28 -5.27
N PHE A 177 9.09 -0.06 -5.29
CA PHE A 177 8.38 1.19 -5.58
C PHE A 177 8.94 1.94 -6.79
N ARG A 178 9.68 1.23 -7.66
CA ARG A 178 10.23 1.84 -8.87
C ARG A 178 9.12 2.48 -9.72
N TYR A 179 9.37 3.65 -10.31
CA TYR A 179 8.40 4.40 -11.12
C TYR A 179 7.12 4.85 -10.38
N CYS A 180 7.07 4.86 -9.06
CA CYS A 180 5.96 5.46 -8.31
C CYS A 180 6.04 7.00 -8.41
N ARG A 181 5.74 7.54 -9.58
CA ARG A 181 5.96 8.94 -9.94
C ARG A 181 5.11 9.95 -9.14
N MET A 182 4.08 9.48 -8.45
CA MET A 182 3.22 10.31 -7.60
C MET A 182 3.62 10.27 -6.13
N LEU A 183 4.54 9.37 -5.74
CA LEU A 183 4.96 9.18 -4.35
C LEU A 183 5.69 10.42 -3.84
N LYS A 184 5.17 10.98 -2.74
CA LYS A 184 5.68 12.21 -2.11
C LYS A 184 6.49 11.93 -0.85
N LYS A 185 6.12 10.87 -0.13
CA LYS A 185 6.73 10.50 1.14
C LYS A 185 6.77 8.98 1.31
N ALA A 186 7.89 8.48 1.83
CA ALA A 186 8.07 7.09 2.22
C ALA A 186 8.65 7.01 3.63
N LYS A 187 8.09 6.13 4.46
CA LYS A 187 8.60 5.80 5.78
C LYS A 187 8.93 4.33 5.85
N PHE A 188 10.14 4.03 6.27
CA PHE A 188 10.64 2.67 6.49
C PHE A 188 10.50 2.24 7.96
N PRO A 189 10.48 0.90 8.23
CA PRO A 189 10.61 0.37 9.58
C PRO A 189 12.04 0.59 10.11
N GLU A 190 12.20 0.67 11.43
CA GLU A 190 13.49 1.02 12.03
C GLU A 190 14.60 -0.03 11.86
N HIS A 191 14.26 -1.27 11.53
CA HIS A 191 15.18 -2.41 11.50
C HIS A 191 15.70 -2.81 10.11
N LEU A 192 15.38 -2.05 9.06
CA LEU A 192 15.84 -2.40 7.72
C LEU A 192 17.30 -1.99 7.54
N VAL A 193 18.18 -3.00 7.41
CA VAL A 193 19.63 -2.79 7.32
C VAL A 193 20.08 -2.32 5.94
N GLU A 194 19.28 -2.59 4.91
CA GLU A 194 19.58 -2.23 3.51
C GLU A 194 18.35 -1.59 2.85
N ILE A 195 18.57 -0.50 2.14
CA ILE A 195 17.61 0.00 1.15
C ILE A 195 17.96 -0.69 -0.17
N PRO A 196 17.13 -1.63 -0.66
CA PRO A 196 17.48 -2.42 -1.84
C PRO A 196 17.65 -1.58 -3.10
N HIS A 197 18.37 -2.13 -4.08
CA HIS A 197 18.60 -1.42 -5.33
C HIS A 197 17.30 -1.07 -6.06
N ASP A 198 17.29 0.06 -6.76
CA ASP A 198 16.16 0.60 -7.51
C ASP A 198 14.87 0.83 -6.70
N THR A 199 14.90 0.78 -5.37
CA THR A 199 13.67 0.83 -4.52
C THR A 199 12.75 1.98 -4.91
N PHE A 200 13.26 3.21 -5.06
CA PHE A 200 12.51 4.41 -5.49
C PHE A 200 13.03 5.01 -6.80
N ASN A 201 13.63 4.19 -7.64
CA ASN A 201 14.13 4.68 -8.94
C ASN A 201 12.98 5.33 -9.74
N ASP A 202 13.20 6.57 -10.22
CA ASP A 202 12.24 7.41 -10.95
C ASP A 202 10.95 7.79 -10.16
N CYS A 203 11.03 7.86 -8.81
CA CYS A 203 10.00 8.46 -7.98
C CYS A 203 10.13 10.00 -8.00
N GLY A 204 9.84 10.62 -9.13
CA GLY A 204 10.16 12.03 -9.39
C GLY A 204 9.51 13.05 -8.47
N LYS A 205 8.44 12.71 -7.71
CA LYS A 205 7.78 13.58 -6.72
C LYS A 205 8.18 13.29 -5.29
N LEU A 206 9.06 12.32 -5.03
CA LEU A 206 9.50 11.98 -3.69
C LEU A 206 10.30 13.14 -3.08
N ARG A 207 9.78 13.70 -1.99
CA ARG A 207 10.36 14.86 -1.29
C ARG A 207 10.92 14.50 0.07
N GLU A 208 10.32 13.51 0.72
CA GLU A 208 10.65 13.11 2.08
C GLU A 208 10.82 11.60 2.17
N VAL A 209 11.95 11.19 2.69
CA VAL A 209 12.29 9.81 3.02
C VAL A 209 12.80 9.76 4.44
N ILE A 210 12.17 8.95 5.27
CA ILE A 210 12.62 8.66 6.64
C ILE A 210 13.29 7.29 6.57
N LEU A 211 14.64 7.31 6.61
CA LEU A 211 15.46 6.10 6.55
C LEU A 211 15.53 5.40 7.91
N PRO A 212 15.63 4.07 7.94
CA PRO A 212 15.84 3.30 9.15
C PRO A 212 17.12 3.71 9.86
N HIS A 213 17.09 3.72 11.19
CA HIS A 213 18.26 4.04 11.99
C HIS A 213 19.44 3.05 11.78
N ASP A 214 19.10 1.78 11.51
CA ASP A 214 20.08 0.69 11.38
C ASP A 214 20.57 0.46 9.93
N THR A 215 20.17 1.32 8.98
CA THR A 215 20.58 1.16 7.57
C THR A 215 22.10 1.23 7.44
N GLU A 216 22.70 0.17 6.92
CA GLU A 216 24.14 0.10 6.61
C GLU A 216 24.42 0.32 5.12
N VAL A 217 23.49 -0.04 4.25
CA VAL A 217 23.68 0.00 2.78
C VAL A 217 22.56 0.76 2.09
N ILE A 218 22.91 1.72 1.25
CA ILE A 218 22.01 2.32 0.25
C ILE A 218 22.33 1.67 -1.09
N GLY A 219 21.42 0.85 -1.57
CA GLY A 219 21.61 0.04 -2.78
C GLY A 219 21.70 0.86 -4.07
N ALA A 220 22.21 0.23 -5.12
CA ALA A 220 22.41 0.87 -6.41
C ALA A 220 21.10 1.46 -6.96
N HIS A 221 21.18 2.71 -7.44
CA HIS A 221 20.02 3.45 -7.97
C HIS A 221 18.80 3.57 -7.06
N ALA A 222 18.94 3.31 -5.75
CA ALA A 222 17.81 3.28 -4.81
C ALA A 222 16.93 4.54 -4.86
N PHE A 223 17.50 5.72 -5.07
CA PHE A 223 16.83 7.03 -5.19
C PHE A 223 17.15 7.73 -6.53
N SER A 224 17.65 6.99 -7.51
CA SER A 224 17.93 7.57 -8.83
C SER A 224 16.66 8.19 -9.43
N GLY A 225 16.75 9.42 -9.96
CA GLY A 225 15.60 10.11 -10.55
C GLY A 225 14.58 10.66 -9.55
N CYS A 226 14.86 10.69 -8.24
CA CYS A 226 14.03 11.37 -7.24
C CYS A 226 14.21 12.90 -7.37
N ALA A 227 13.67 13.45 -8.45
CA ALA A 227 13.93 14.84 -8.86
C ALA A 227 13.45 15.90 -7.85
N ALA A 228 12.45 15.59 -7.02
CA ALA A 228 11.91 16.51 -6.01
C ALA A 228 12.56 16.35 -4.62
N LEU A 229 13.51 15.44 -4.44
CA LEU A 229 14.21 15.21 -3.17
C LEU A 229 15.20 16.36 -2.92
N GLU A 230 14.92 17.20 -1.91
CA GLU A 230 15.72 18.39 -1.61
C GLU A 230 16.85 18.10 -0.60
N GLN A 231 16.60 17.17 0.31
CA GLN A 231 17.58 16.71 1.30
C GLN A 231 17.39 15.24 1.63
N VAL A 232 18.48 14.62 2.06
CA VAL A 232 18.47 13.27 2.63
C VAL A 232 19.38 13.25 3.85
N ASP A 233 18.84 12.76 4.97
CA ASP A 233 19.59 12.53 6.19
C ASP A 233 19.95 11.04 6.28
N LEU A 234 21.19 10.73 5.94
CA LEU A 234 21.69 9.36 6.05
C LEU A 234 22.03 9.04 7.51
N PRO A 235 21.54 7.93 8.07
CA PRO A 235 21.85 7.55 9.44
C PRO A 235 23.34 7.24 9.63
N GLU A 236 23.84 7.42 10.84
CA GLU A 236 25.27 7.21 11.18
C GLU A 236 25.73 5.75 10.99
N SER A 237 24.82 4.81 10.86
CA SER A 237 25.05 3.39 10.56
C SER A 237 25.49 3.12 9.11
N VAL A 238 25.22 4.04 8.16
CA VAL A 238 25.52 3.81 6.74
C VAL A 238 27.02 3.74 6.50
N LYS A 239 27.43 2.60 5.95
CA LYS A 239 28.82 2.27 5.60
C LYS A 239 29.10 2.33 4.10
N ARG A 240 28.05 2.03 3.28
CA ARG A 240 28.16 1.93 1.82
C ARG A 240 27.03 2.64 1.12
N ILE A 241 27.35 3.37 0.06
CA ILE A 241 26.40 3.92 -0.91
C ILE A 241 26.82 3.40 -2.29
N GLU A 242 25.95 2.59 -2.88
CA GLU A 242 26.25 1.90 -4.13
C GLU A 242 26.04 2.76 -5.37
N GLU A 243 26.42 2.21 -6.54
CA GLU A 243 26.44 2.94 -7.83
C GLU A 243 25.15 3.72 -8.08
N GLY A 244 25.30 5.00 -8.36
CA GLY A 244 24.21 5.86 -8.81
C GLY A 244 23.04 6.02 -7.84
N ALA A 245 23.21 5.72 -6.55
CA ALA A 245 22.11 5.71 -5.58
C ALA A 245 21.26 6.99 -5.61
N PHE A 246 21.83 8.17 -5.89
CA PHE A 246 21.17 9.46 -5.99
C PHE A 246 21.36 10.14 -7.37
N VAL A 247 21.63 9.36 -8.41
CA VAL A 247 21.74 9.91 -9.77
C VAL A 247 20.52 10.75 -10.14
N THR A 248 20.75 11.92 -10.75
CA THR A 248 19.67 12.84 -11.22
C THR A 248 18.68 13.31 -10.15
N CYS A 249 19.04 13.29 -8.87
CA CYS A 249 18.30 14.00 -7.83
C CYS A 249 18.57 15.52 -7.99
N VAL A 250 17.95 16.11 -8.99
CA VAL A 250 18.28 17.48 -9.44
C VAL A 250 17.97 18.57 -8.41
N SER A 251 17.01 18.33 -7.51
CA SER A 251 16.68 19.28 -6.42
C SER A 251 17.50 19.06 -5.15
N LEU A 252 18.32 18.02 -5.09
CA LEU A 252 19.09 17.68 -3.89
C LEU A 252 20.11 18.77 -3.60
N GLU A 253 19.89 19.50 -2.50
CA GLU A 253 20.74 20.61 -2.07
C GLU A 253 21.74 20.22 -0.98
N LYS A 254 21.35 19.28 -0.12
CA LYS A 254 22.12 18.88 1.06
C LYS A 254 22.08 17.38 1.25
N VAL A 255 23.25 16.83 1.54
CA VAL A 255 23.43 15.43 1.97
C VAL A 255 24.35 15.43 3.17
N HIS A 256 23.89 14.86 4.25
CA HIS A 256 24.72 14.61 5.41
C HIS A 256 25.33 13.21 5.29
N LEU A 257 26.63 13.14 5.00
CA LEU A 257 27.34 11.86 4.93
C LEU A 257 27.80 11.45 6.33
N PRO A 258 27.47 10.22 6.80
CA PRO A 258 27.83 9.77 8.15
C PRO A 258 29.34 9.57 8.29
N LYS A 259 29.89 9.81 9.51
CA LYS A 259 31.32 9.70 9.78
C LYS A 259 31.88 8.29 9.57
N GLY A 260 31.03 7.27 9.69
CA GLY A 260 31.35 5.86 9.51
C GLY A 260 31.35 5.38 8.06
N LEU A 261 30.99 6.24 7.10
CA LEU A 261 30.93 5.89 5.67
C LEU A 261 32.29 5.47 5.13
N GLU A 262 32.36 4.31 4.52
CA GLU A 262 33.57 3.66 4.02
C GLU A 262 33.66 3.63 2.51
N VAL A 263 32.49 3.35 1.84
CA VAL A 263 32.43 3.17 0.39
C VAL A 263 31.38 4.08 -0.21
N VAL A 264 31.78 4.85 -1.22
CA VAL A 264 30.90 5.60 -2.10
C VAL A 264 31.23 5.19 -3.53
N GLU A 265 30.33 4.45 -4.15
CA GLU A 265 30.60 3.95 -5.49
C GLU A 265 30.43 5.04 -6.57
N ARG A 266 30.71 4.69 -7.81
CA ARG A 266 30.70 5.63 -8.93
C ARG A 266 29.33 6.26 -9.14
N LYS A 267 29.31 7.50 -9.61
CA LYS A 267 28.10 8.24 -10.02
C LYS A 267 27.04 8.45 -8.91
N VAL A 268 27.32 8.21 -7.64
CA VAL A 268 26.32 8.32 -6.56
C VAL A 268 25.54 9.63 -6.64
N PHE A 269 26.21 10.78 -6.83
CA PHE A 269 25.58 12.09 -6.96
C PHE A 269 25.66 12.67 -8.38
N TYR A 270 25.81 11.83 -9.40
CA TYR A 270 25.90 12.31 -10.76
C TYR A 270 24.63 13.05 -11.18
N ARG A 271 24.81 14.25 -11.73
CA ARG A 271 23.70 15.16 -12.11
C ARG A 271 22.82 15.66 -10.96
N CYS A 272 23.26 15.65 -9.72
CA CYS A 272 22.64 16.40 -8.63
C CYS A 272 23.01 17.88 -8.79
N THR A 273 22.37 18.58 -9.70
CA THR A 273 22.78 19.92 -10.16
C THR A 273 22.64 21.01 -9.12
N ASN A 274 21.79 20.83 -8.11
CA ASN A 274 21.58 21.80 -7.02
C ASN A 274 22.42 21.49 -5.77
N LEU A 275 23.23 20.44 -5.77
CA LEU A 275 24.05 20.05 -4.60
C LEU A 275 25.11 21.13 -4.35
N LYS A 276 25.01 21.80 -3.20
CA LYS A 276 25.82 22.99 -2.86
C LYS A 276 27.14 22.58 -2.24
N GLU A 277 27.09 21.67 -1.28
CA GLU A 277 28.25 21.23 -0.53
C GLU A 277 28.17 19.73 -0.29
N LEU A 278 29.28 19.05 -0.47
CA LEU A 278 29.44 17.63 -0.21
C LEU A 278 30.80 17.38 0.47
N HIS A 279 30.77 16.95 1.71
CA HIS A 279 31.97 16.68 2.49
C HIS A 279 32.10 15.18 2.72
N PHE A 280 33.06 14.57 2.07
CA PHE A 280 33.36 13.15 2.29
C PHE A 280 34.14 12.93 3.59
N PRO A 281 33.74 11.94 4.40
CA PRO A 281 34.53 11.53 5.57
C PRO A 281 35.93 11.03 5.16
N LYS A 282 36.90 11.18 6.04
CA LYS A 282 38.30 10.76 5.76
C LYS A 282 38.47 9.25 5.51
N ARG A 283 37.47 8.45 5.87
CA ARG A 283 37.48 6.98 5.72
C ARG A 283 37.07 6.49 4.33
N VAL A 284 36.44 7.32 3.51
CA VAL A 284 36.05 6.95 2.16
C VAL A 284 37.28 6.64 1.34
N THR A 285 37.39 5.40 0.87
CA THR A 285 38.57 4.87 0.15
C THR A 285 38.30 4.52 -1.29
N GLU A 286 37.03 4.42 -1.68
CA GLU A 286 36.59 4.08 -3.05
C GLU A 286 35.57 5.12 -3.56
N PHE A 287 35.72 5.51 -4.84
CA PHE A 287 34.89 6.50 -5.53
C PHE A 287 34.44 5.97 -6.90
#